data_dd97f3286740978b303736d28c7eac5b
#
_entry.id   dd97f3286740978b303736d28c7eac5b
#
_cell.length_a   1.000
_cell.length_b   1.000
_cell.length_c   1.000
_cell.angle_alpha   90.00
_cell.angle_beta   90.00
_cell.angle_gamma   90.00
#
_symmetry.space_group_name_H-M   'P 1'
#
loop_
_entity.id
_entity.type
_entity.pdbx_description
1 polymer ?
#
loop_
_entity_poly.entity_id
_entity_poly.type
_entity_poly.pdbx_seq_one_letter_code
_entity_poly.pdbx_strand_id
1 'polypeptide(L)'
;MLRNLSLLLTLAFLAGCAATPGPGPSPQSVFADACTAYTGALTALTPLKAAGKLSAGQIATVNTVNATVTPLCEGPLPSNPAQEMTSLNNALAALAAIKANPGA
;
A
#
# COMPACT_ATOMS: atom_id res chain seq x y z
N MET A 1 -1.24 5.60 -40.07
CA MET A 1 -2.40 4.78 -39.70
C MET A 1 -2.11 3.90 -38.50
N LEU A 2 -1.02 3.15 -38.49
CA LEU A 2 -0.64 2.30 -37.34
C LEU A 2 -0.41 3.11 -36.06
N ARG A 3 0.11 4.32 -36.20
CA ARG A 3 0.35 5.22 -35.04
C ARG A 3 -0.95 5.68 -34.39
N ASN A 4 -1.96 5.95 -35.20
CA ASN A 4 -3.27 6.37 -34.70
C ASN A 4 -4.02 5.22 -34.02
N LEU A 5 -3.83 4.01 -34.51
CA LEU A 5 -4.44 2.82 -33.92
C LEU A 5 -3.85 2.54 -32.54
N SER A 6 -2.51 2.69 -32.39
CA SER A 6 -1.86 2.51 -31.09
C SER A 6 -2.31 3.56 -30.08
N LEU A 7 -2.50 4.80 -30.53
CA LEU A 7 -2.99 5.87 -29.67
C LEU A 7 -4.41 5.61 -29.20
N LEU A 8 -5.26 5.14 -30.10
CA LEU A 8 -6.65 4.78 -29.78
C LEU A 8 -6.72 3.62 -28.79
N LEU A 9 -5.86 2.62 -28.95
CA LEU A 9 -5.78 1.50 -28.03
C LEU A 9 -5.33 1.94 -26.62
N THR A 10 -4.36 2.83 -26.56
CA THR A 10 -3.88 3.37 -25.29
C THR A 10 -4.95 4.19 -24.58
N LEU A 11 -5.69 5.01 -25.32
CA LEU A 11 -6.78 5.79 -24.77
C LEU A 11 -7.94 4.91 -24.30
N ALA A 12 -8.25 3.85 -25.04
CA ALA A 12 -9.29 2.91 -24.64
C ALA A 12 -8.91 2.16 -23.36
N PHE A 13 -7.63 1.85 -23.18
CA PHE A 13 -7.15 1.20 -21.97
C PHE A 13 -7.28 2.10 -20.74
N LEU A 14 -6.92 3.38 -20.87
CA LEU A 14 -7.06 4.37 -19.81
C LEU A 14 -8.53 4.62 -19.48
N ALA A 15 -9.38 4.71 -20.48
CA ALA A 15 -10.82 4.87 -20.28
C ALA A 15 -11.43 3.64 -19.59
N GLY A 16 -10.94 2.44 -19.91
CA GLY A 16 -11.37 1.21 -19.26
C GLY A 16 -11.05 1.17 -17.78
N CYS A 17 -9.88 1.68 -17.37
CA CYS A 17 -9.51 1.77 -15.96
C CYS A 17 -10.31 2.82 -15.21
N ALA A 18 -10.64 3.94 -15.87
CA ALA A 18 -11.38 5.05 -15.26
C ALA A 18 -12.88 4.84 -15.23
N ALA A 19 -13.41 4.04 -16.16
CA ALA A 19 -14.83 3.87 -16.39
C ALA A 19 -15.31 2.46 -16.00
N THR A 20 -14.82 1.90 -14.90
CA THR A 20 -15.26 0.60 -14.42
C THR A 20 -16.77 0.66 -14.13
N PRO A 21 -17.61 -0.03 -14.92
CA PRO A 21 -19.03 -0.02 -14.64
C PRO A 21 -19.35 -0.86 -13.42
N GLY A 22 -20.31 -0.42 -12.63
CA GLY A 22 -20.76 -1.14 -11.46
C GLY A 22 -20.22 -0.56 -10.15
N PRO A 23 -20.61 -1.14 -9.03
CA PRO A 23 -20.11 -0.72 -7.74
C PRO A 23 -18.60 -0.94 -7.69
N GLY A 24 -17.86 0.05 -7.25
CA GLY A 24 -16.44 -0.08 -7.00
C GLY A 24 -16.18 -1.16 -5.95
N PRO A 25 -14.92 -1.50 -5.70
CA PRO A 25 -14.61 -2.47 -4.64
C PRO A 25 -15.19 -1.99 -3.31
N SER A 26 -15.70 -2.93 -2.53
CA SER A 26 -16.24 -2.60 -1.21
C SER A 26 -15.15 -2.03 -0.31
N PRO A 27 -15.49 -1.19 0.67
CA PRO A 27 -14.48 -0.70 1.62
C PRO A 27 -13.72 -1.83 2.32
N GLN A 28 -14.39 -2.94 2.59
CA GLN A 28 -13.76 -4.12 3.19
C GLN A 28 -12.73 -4.76 2.26
N SER A 29 -13.03 -4.83 0.96
CA SER A 29 -12.12 -5.37 -0.04
C SER A 29 -10.88 -4.48 -0.20
N VAL A 30 -11.07 -3.17 -0.25
CA VAL A 30 -9.98 -2.19 -0.34
C VAL A 30 -9.10 -2.28 0.91
N PHE A 31 -9.70 -2.41 2.07
CA PHE A 31 -8.97 -2.56 3.32
C PHE A 31 -8.14 -3.85 3.33
N ALA A 32 -8.71 -4.97 2.90
CA ALA A 32 -8.00 -6.24 2.81
C ALA A 32 -6.81 -6.15 1.83
N ASP A 33 -7.00 -5.50 0.69
CA ASP A 33 -5.92 -5.29 -0.28
C ASP A 33 -4.80 -4.43 0.30
N ALA A 34 -5.16 -3.39 1.04
CA ALA A 34 -4.18 -2.52 1.70
C ALA A 34 -3.40 -3.28 2.78
N CYS A 35 -4.05 -4.17 3.53
CA CYS A 35 -3.37 -5.03 4.50
C CYS A 35 -2.39 -5.98 3.82
N THR A 36 -2.74 -6.52 2.65
CA THR A 36 -1.85 -7.36 1.85
C THR A 36 -0.62 -6.55 1.39
N ALA A 37 -0.84 -5.32 0.92
CA ALA A 37 0.24 -4.43 0.53
C ALA A 37 1.15 -4.09 1.72
N TYR A 38 0.58 -3.88 2.89
CA TYR A 38 1.33 -3.63 4.11
C TYR A 38 2.24 -4.81 4.48
N THR A 39 1.71 -6.02 4.43
CA THR A 39 2.49 -7.23 4.69
C THR A 39 3.64 -7.36 3.70
N GLY A 40 3.39 -7.09 2.41
CA GLY A 40 4.42 -7.08 1.39
C GLY A 40 5.51 -6.04 1.65
N ALA A 41 5.12 -4.85 2.09
CA ALA A 41 6.07 -3.79 2.42
C ALA A 41 6.95 -4.17 3.61
N LEU A 42 6.38 -4.75 4.66
CA LEU A 42 7.15 -5.25 5.80
C LEU A 42 8.12 -6.35 5.37
N THR A 43 7.67 -7.28 4.56
CA THR A 43 8.50 -8.36 4.04
C THR A 43 9.68 -7.82 3.24
N ALA A 44 9.46 -6.77 2.45
CA ALA A 44 10.53 -6.12 1.68
C ALA A 44 11.56 -5.43 2.57
N LEU A 45 11.17 -4.94 3.74
CA LEU A 45 12.08 -4.27 4.68
C LEU A 45 12.85 -5.24 5.58
N THR A 46 12.37 -6.45 5.75
CA THR A 46 12.99 -7.45 6.63
C THR A 46 14.45 -7.72 6.27
N PRO A 47 14.84 -7.98 4.99
CA PRO A 47 16.24 -8.17 4.64
C PRO A 47 17.11 -6.93 4.92
N LEU A 48 16.56 -5.74 4.71
CA LEU A 48 17.28 -4.49 4.98
C LEU A 48 17.58 -4.33 6.47
N LYS A 49 16.59 -4.65 7.31
CA LYS A 49 16.76 -4.64 8.75
C LYS A 49 17.80 -5.67 9.20
N ALA A 50 17.71 -6.89 8.69
CA ALA A 50 18.66 -7.97 9.02
C ALA A 50 20.07 -7.62 8.57
N ALA A 51 20.24 -6.91 7.46
CA ALA A 51 21.56 -6.50 6.96
C ALA A 51 22.09 -5.23 7.65
N GLY A 52 21.36 -4.66 8.62
CA GLY A 52 21.77 -3.45 9.33
C GLY A 52 21.72 -2.19 8.47
N LYS A 53 20.94 -2.19 7.42
CA LYS A 53 20.85 -1.06 6.47
C LYS A 53 19.82 -0.01 6.87
N LEU A 54 19.00 -0.26 7.88
CA LEU A 54 18.04 0.70 8.38
C LEU A 54 18.64 1.48 9.55
N SER A 55 18.38 2.78 9.61
CA SER A 55 18.77 3.62 10.74
C SER A 55 17.94 3.26 11.98
N ALA A 56 18.43 3.64 13.16
CA ALA A 56 17.68 3.43 14.40
C ALA A 56 16.30 4.10 14.37
N GLY A 57 16.21 5.30 13.77
CA GLY A 57 14.94 6.00 13.59
C GLY A 57 13.99 5.26 12.66
N GLN A 58 14.51 4.67 11.60
CA GLN A 58 13.70 3.88 10.67
C GLN A 58 13.19 2.60 11.31
N ILE A 59 14.02 1.91 12.10
CA ILE A 59 13.59 0.73 12.84
C ILE A 59 12.49 1.10 13.83
N ALA A 60 12.64 2.22 14.54
CA ALA A 60 11.61 2.69 15.46
C ALA A 60 10.31 2.99 14.74
N THR A 61 10.37 3.61 13.55
CA THR A 61 9.18 3.87 12.72
C THR A 61 8.51 2.57 12.31
N VAL A 62 9.27 1.59 11.82
CA VAL A 62 8.73 0.28 11.43
C VAL A 62 8.04 -0.39 12.61
N ASN A 63 8.65 -0.36 13.78
CA ASN A 63 8.08 -0.97 14.98
C ASN A 63 6.77 -0.28 15.39
N THR A 64 6.72 1.06 15.33
CA THR A 64 5.52 1.84 15.65
C THR A 64 4.40 1.53 14.65
N VAL A 65 4.72 1.52 13.37
CA VAL A 65 3.76 1.19 12.30
C VAL A 65 3.23 -0.22 12.50
N ASN A 66 4.12 -1.17 12.78
CA ASN A 66 3.73 -2.56 12.99
C ASN A 66 2.79 -2.71 14.19
N ALA A 67 3.10 -2.05 15.30
CA ALA A 67 2.26 -2.08 16.49
C ALA A 67 0.87 -1.46 16.25
N THR A 68 0.79 -0.45 15.38
CA THR A 68 -0.48 0.24 15.08
C THR A 68 -1.31 -0.53 14.06
N VAL A 69 -0.69 -1.04 13.01
CA VAL A 69 -1.40 -1.58 11.83
C VAL A 69 -1.68 -3.08 11.97
N THR A 70 -0.79 -3.85 12.59
CA THR A 70 -0.97 -5.29 12.72
C THR A 70 -2.30 -5.66 13.37
N PRO A 71 -2.73 -5.03 14.49
CA PRO A 71 -4.04 -5.33 15.06
C PRO A 71 -5.20 -5.01 14.13
N LEU A 72 -5.07 -4.00 13.28
CA LEU A 72 -6.10 -3.64 12.32
C LEU A 72 -6.24 -4.71 11.23
N CYS A 73 -5.12 -5.28 10.79
CA CYS A 73 -5.11 -6.26 9.71
C CYS A 73 -5.38 -7.69 10.19
N GLU A 74 -5.03 -8.01 11.43
CA GLU A 74 -5.25 -9.36 12.00
C GLU A 74 -6.58 -9.50 12.71
N GLY A 75 -7.18 -8.38 13.13
CA GLY A 75 -8.46 -8.39 13.82
C GLY A 75 -9.64 -8.50 12.86
N PRO A 76 -10.87 -8.51 13.41
CA PRO A 76 -12.06 -8.43 12.58
C PRO A 76 -12.08 -7.10 11.82
N LEU A 77 -12.81 -7.06 10.70
CA LEU A 77 -12.97 -5.85 9.92
C LEU A 77 -13.48 -4.71 10.80
N PRO A 78 -12.84 -3.51 10.71
CA PRO A 78 -13.28 -2.38 11.53
C PRO A 78 -14.68 -1.92 11.12
N SER A 79 -15.41 -1.37 12.08
CA SER A 79 -16.74 -0.81 11.84
C SER A 79 -16.68 0.43 10.95
N ASN A 80 -15.54 1.10 10.89
CA ASN A 80 -15.33 2.29 10.07
C ASN A 80 -14.08 2.12 9.19
N PRO A 81 -14.16 1.31 8.11
CA PRO A 81 -13.01 1.03 7.27
C PRO A 81 -12.38 2.26 6.64
N ALA A 82 -13.20 3.28 6.31
CA ALA A 82 -12.68 4.50 5.67
C ALA A 82 -11.70 5.25 6.56
N GLN A 83 -11.97 5.31 7.85
CA GLN A 83 -11.10 5.97 8.83
C GLN A 83 -9.82 5.17 9.03
N GLU A 84 -9.93 3.87 9.15
CA GLU A 84 -8.78 2.99 9.33
C GLU A 84 -7.90 2.95 8.08
N MET A 85 -8.50 3.15 6.89
CA MET A 85 -7.76 3.27 5.64
C MET A 85 -6.80 4.46 5.65
N THR A 86 -7.16 5.56 6.27
CA THR A 86 -6.26 6.71 6.39
C THR A 86 -5.00 6.33 7.17
N SER A 87 -5.16 5.66 8.30
CA SER A 87 -4.04 5.18 9.10
C SER A 87 -3.17 4.19 8.32
N LEU A 88 -3.80 3.29 7.60
CA LEU A 88 -3.10 2.27 6.82
C LEU A 88 -2.33 2.89 5.65
N ASN A 89 -2.92 3.86 4.95
CA ASN A 89 -2.25 4.59 3.88
C ASN A 89 -1.05 5.39 4.40
N ASN A 90 -1.17 6.02 5.56
CA ASN A 90 -0.06 6.73 6.18
C ASN A 90 1.08 5.76 6.53
N ALA A 91 0.74 4.58 7.04
CA ALA A 91 1.72 3.54 7.34
C ALA A 91 2.43 3.06 6.08
N LEU A 92 1.68 2.81 5.01
CA LEU A 92 2.26 2.40 3.72
C LEU A 92 3.20 3.47 3.16
N ALA A 93 2.82 4.75 3.27
CA ALA A 93 3.67 5.85 2.82
C ALA A 93 4.97 5.91 3.63
N ALA A 94 4.90 5.71 4.94
CA ALA A 94 6.09 5.69 5.80
C ALA A 94 7.03 4.54 5.44
N LEU A 95 6.49 3.35 5.20
CA LEU A 95 7.29 2.19 4.80
C LEU A 95 7.90 2.38 3.40
N ALA A 96 7.15 2.97 2.48
CA ALA A 96 7.65 3.27 1.14
C ALA A 96 8.82 4.27 1.19
N ALA A 97 8.74 5.28 2.04
CA ALA A 97 9.82 6.25 2.22
C ALA A 97 11.09 5.59 2.76
N ILE A 98 10.97 4.67 3.71
CA ILE A 98 12.09 3.91 4.25
C ILE A 98 12.72 3.05 3.16
N LYS A 99 11.90 2.34 2.39
CA LYS A 99 12.38 1.48 1.31
C LYS A 99 13.10 2.29 0.23
N ALA A 100 12.61 3.49 -0.07
CA ALA A 100 13.22 4.36 -1.09
C ALA A 100 14.57 4.90 -0.64
N ASN A 101 14.80 5.07 0.66
CA ASN A 101 16.01 5.70 1.18
C ASN A 101 16.48 5.03 2.49
N PRO A 102 16.89 3.75 2.41
CA PRO A 102 17.32 3.03 3.60
C PRO A 102 18.54 3.69 4.25
N GLY A 103 18.51 3.79 5.57
CA GLY A 103 19.61 4.37 6.33
C GLY A 103 19.60 5.89 6.46
N ALA A 104 18.58 6.52 5.88
CA ALA A 104 18.45 7.98 5.95
C ALA A 104 18.14 8.51 7.35
#